data_37027cc1e523a65aa8eea85b04cddffb
#
_entry.id   37027cc1e523a65aa8eea85b04cddffb
#
_cell.length_a   1.000
_cell.length_b   1.000
_cell.length_c   1.000
_cell.angle_alpha   90.00
_cell.angle_beta   90.00
_cell.angle_gamma   90.00
#
_symmetry.space_group_name_H-M   'P 1'
#
loop_
_entity.id
_entity.type
_entity.pdbx_description
1 polymer ?
#
loop_
_entity_poly.entity_id
_entity_poly.type
_entity_poly.pdbx_seq_one_letter_code
_entity_poly.pdbx_strand_id
1 'polypeptide(L)'
;PTAMMNRRDMISLSVKGAALVGLAGLPAAACAATRQPYVLDPLPYPYDALEPHIDARTMEIHHSRHHQAYVNNLNAALADSPLLGVPIDDLMRRINEVPADIRQRVIDNGGGHANHAFFWSILHKPGPWNEPVQGAFYSALLGRFQSPVSFYEQFDKAAMSVFGSGWAWLVVDADKRLSIMTTPNQESPLMSGKTPILGLDVWEHAYYLKHQNRRADYVRSFWSIVDWEEVDRRYRLSVS
;
A
#
# COMPACT_ATOMS: atom_id res chain seq x y z
N PRO A 1 -47.30 -21.85 -62.46
CA PRO A 1 -46.25 -22.83 -62.46
C PRO A 1 -44.91 -22.16 -62.57
N THR A 2 -44.11 -22.51 -61.73
CA THR A 2 -42.71 -22.42 -61.54
C THR A 2 -41.86 -22.28 -62.82
N ALA A 3 -40.94 -21.35 -62.81
CA ALA A 3 -39.71 -21.52 -63.58
C ALA A 3 -38.56 -20.87 -62.81
N MET A 4 -37.65 -21.73 -62.42
CA MET A 4 -36.30 -21.42 -61.94
C MET A 4 -35.56 -20.61 -62.96
N MET A 5 -34.84 -19.59 -62.55
CA MET A 5 -33.85 -18.96 -63.46
C MET A 5 -32.48 -19.03 -62.81
N ASN A 6 -31.60 -19.54 -63.59
CA ASN A 6 -30.29 -20.05 -63.41
C ASN A 6 -29.25 -18.91 -63.29
N ARG A 7 -28.22 -19.18 -62.54
CA ARG A 7 -26.98 -18.40 -62.53
C ARG A 7 -26.32 -18.43 -63.90
N ARG A 8 -26.02 -17.29 -64.42
CA ARG A 8 -24.99 -16.90 -65.43
C ARG A 8 -25.56 -15.86 -66.36
N ASP A 9 -25.29 -14.64 -66.07
CA ASP A 9 -24.80 -13.74 -67.07
C ASP A 9 -24.11 -12.59 -66.43
N MET A 10 -22.86 -12.71 -66.46
CA MET A 10 -21.86 -11.76 -66.07
C MET A 10 -21.48 -10.92 -67.26
N ILE A 11 -20.98 -9.78 -66.97
CA ILE A 11 -19.98 -9.05 -67.76
C ILE A 11 -20.47 -7.78 -68.47
N SER A 12 -19.83 -6.76 -67.93
CA SER A 12 -19.28 -5.53 -68.48
C SER A 12 -20.18 -4.30 -68.58
N LEU A 13 -19.78 -3.23 -67.90
CA LEU A 13 -19.04 -2.09 -68.45
C LEU A 13 -18.70 -1.02 -67.45
N SER A 14 -17.41 -0.76 -67.34
CA SER A 14 -16.69 0.52 -67.39
C SER A 14 -16.98 1.63 -66.34
N VAL A 15 -16.06 1.76 -65.43
CA VAL A 15 -15.17 2.91 -65.11
C VAL A 15 -15.68 4.32 -65.46
N LYS A 16 -15.90 5.11 -64.45
CA LYS A 16 -15.29 6.45 -64.25
C LYS A 16 -15.92 7.12 -63.00
N GLY A 17 -15.09 7.57 -62.10
CA GLY A 17 -15.54 8.48 -61.05
C GLY A 17 -14.81 8.21 -59.73
N ALA A 18 -13.54 8.57 -59.65
CA ALA A 18 -12.82 8.67 -58.37
C ALA A 18 -13.41 9.83 -57.59
N ALA A 19 -14.05 9.52 -56.46
CA ALA A 19 -14.27 10.46 -55.40
C ALA A 19 -13.51 9.94 -54.18
N LEU A 20 -12.36 10.56 -53.90
CA LEU A 20 -11.68 10.42 -52.62
C LEU A 20 -12.60 10.99 -51.53
N VAL A 21 -13.33 10.12 -50.85
CA VAL A 21 -13.91 10.46 -49.54
C VAL A 21 -12.79 10.27 -48.54
N GLY A 22 -12.24 11.41 -48.10
CA GLY A 22 -11.32 11.44 -46.98
C GLY A 22 -11.97 10.81 -45.77
N LEU A 23 -11.40 9.71 -45.26
CA LEU A 23 -11.67 9.24 -43.91
C LEU A 23 -11.15 10.33 -42.99
N ALA A 24 -12.04 11.23 -42.58
CA ALA A 24 -11.83 12.07 -41.39
C ALA A 24 -11.69 11.10 -40.21
N GLY A 25 -10.46 10.91 -39.79
CA GLY A 25 -10.19 10.18 -38.55
C GLY A 25 -11.00 10.82 -37.43
N LEU A 26 -11.95 10.06 -36.90
CA LEU A 26 -12.58 10.41 -35.62
C LEU A 26 -11.45 10.54 -34.60
N PRO A 27 -11.36 11.67 -33.89
CA PRO A 27 -10.44 11.73 -32.79
C PRO A 27 -10.85 10.61 -31.82
N ALA A 28 -9.95 9.66 -31.58
CA ALA A 28 -10.08 8.77 -30.44
C ALA A 28 -10.16 9.67 -29.22
N ALA A 29 -11.36 9.93 -28.74
CA ALA A 29 -11.57 10.51 -27.45
C ALA A 29 -10.95 9.48 -26.47
N ALA A 30 -9.69 9.70 -26.11
CA ALA A 30 -9.09 9.05 -24.98
C ALA A 30 -10.01 9.37 -23.81
N CYS A 31 -10.78 8.37 -23.40
CA CYS A 31 -11.56 8.45 -22.19
C CYS A 31 -10.54 8.65 -21.06
N ALA A 32 -10.25 9.91 -20.74
CA ALA A 32 -9.50 10.23 -19.54
C ALA A 32 -10.38 9.72 -18.40
N ALA A 33 -10.06 8.52 -17.92
CA ALA A 33 -10.68 8.01 -16.70
C ALA A 33 -10.51 9.11 -15.67
N THR A 34 -11.62 9.64 -15.18
CA THR A 34 -11.62 10.65 -14.12
C THR A 34 -10.96 9.99 -12.91
N ARG A 35 -9.72 10.39 -12.65
CA ARG A 35 -8.96 9.87 -11.52
C ARG A 35 -9.63 10.36 -10.25
N GLN A 36 -9.97 9.41 -9.38
CA GLN A 36 -10.64 9.72 -8.13
C GLN A 36 -9.61 10.10 -7.07
N PRO A 37 -9.91 11.10 -6.22
CA PRO A 37 -9.09 11.41 -5.06
C PRO A 37 -8.96 10.20 -4.13
N TYR A 38 -7.88 10.18 -3.35
CA TYR A 38 -7.74 9.20 -2.27
C TYR A 38 -8.80 9.43 -1.20
N VAL A 39 -9.25 8.36 -0.61
CA VAL A 39 -10.22 8.38 0.50
C VAL A 39 -9.65 7.61 1.69
N LEU A 40 -10.10 7.97 2.88
CA LEU A 40 -9.81 7.19 4.08
C LEU A 40 -10.79 6.02 4.15
N ASP A 41 -10.27 4.80 3.97
CA ASP A 41 -11.07 3.60 4.18
C ASP A 41 -11.39 3.41 5.67
N PRO A 42 -12.58 2.85 5.99
CA PRO A 42 -12.90 2.49 7.37
C PRO A 42 -11.94 1.40 7.87
N LEU A 43 -11.68 1.39 9.19
CA LEU A 43 -10.96 0.28 9.80
C LEU A 43 -11.76 -1.03 9.64
N PRO A 44 -11.08 -2.18 9.45
CA PRO A 44 -11.75 -3.48 9.35
C PRO A 44 -12.25 -4.00 10.72
N TYR A 45 -12.05 -3.26 11.80
CA TYR A 45 -12.43 -3.57 13.17
C TYR A 45 -12.79 -2.28 13.94
N PRO A 46 -13.55 -2.36 15.05
CA PRO A 46 -13.87 -1.19 15.87
C PRO A 46 -12.62 -0.63 16.58
N TYR A 47 -12.68 0.63 17.01
CA TYR A 47 -11.55 1.31 17.64
C TYR A 47 -11.04 0.63 18.92
N ASP A 48 -11.88 -0.08 19.65
CA ASP A 48 -11.54 -0.81 20.87
C ASP A 48 -11.03 -2.25 20.63
N ALA A 49 -10.96 -2.69 19.38
CA ALA A 49 -10.62 -4.07 19.06
C ALA A 49 -9.20 -4.47 19.50
N LEU A 50 -8.29 -3.51 19.58
CA LEU A 50 -6.88 -3.75 19.92
C LEU A 50 -6.58 -3.59 21.42
N GLU A 51 -7.62 -3.33 22.24
CA GLU A 51 -7.48 -3.31 23.70
C GLU A 51 -7.04 -4.69 24.25
N PRO A 52 -6.22 -4.75 25.27
CA PRO A 52 -5.66 -3.65 26.07
C PRO A 52 -4.30 -3.12 25.54
N HIS A 53 -3.89 -3.50 24.32
CA HIS A 53 -2.56 -3.22 23.77
C HIS A 53 -2.43 -1.82 23.18
N ILE A 54 -3.42 -1.40 22.39
CA ILE A 54 -3.59 -0.01 21.93
C ILE A 54 -4.99 0.42 22.37
N ASP A 55 -5.08 1.57 23.02
CA ASP A 55 -6.36 2.07 23.52
C ASP A 55 -7.26 2.62 22.41
N ALA A 56 -8.58 2.54 22.62
CA ALA A 56 -9.59 2.98 21.68
C ALA A 56 -9.44 4.46 21.30
N ARG A 57 -9.06 5.31 22.24
CA ARG A 57 -8.86 6.74 21.98
C ARG A 57 -7.69 7.00 21.04
N THR A 58 -6.57 6.29 21.22
CA THR A 58 -5.44 6.32 20.29
C THR A 58 -5.90 5.91 18.90
N MET A 59 -6.63 4.80 18.77
CA MET A 59 -7.09 4.29 17.47
C MET A 59 -8.03 5.28 16.77
N GLU A 60 -8.96 5.88 17.50
CA GLU A 60 -9.87 6.90 16.95
C GLU A 60 -9.09 8.10 16.40
N ILE A 61 -8.18 8.67 17.16
CA ILE A 61 -7.39 9.84 16.77
C ILE A 61 -6.43 9.47 15.64
N HIS A 62 -5.74 8.36 15.76
CA HIS A 62 -4.73 7.91 14.82
C HIS A 62 -5.34 7.68 13.42
N HIS A 63 -6.51 7.02 13.35
CA HIS A 63 -7.22 6.80 12.11
C HIS A 63 -7.96 8.06 11.62
N SER A 64 -8.88 8.60 12.43
CA SER A 64 -9.82 9.65 11.96
C SER A 64 -9.19 11.05 11.89
N ARG A 65 -8.02 11.29 12.51
CA ARG A 65 -7.34 12.58 12.50
C ARG A 65 -6.01 12.52 11.76
N HIS A 66 -5.04 11.71 12.22
CA HIS A 66 -3.72 11.65 11.59
C HIS A 66 -3.80 11.07 10.18
N HIS A 67 -4.36 9.88 9.99
CA HIS A 67 -4.47 9.28 8.66
C HIS A 67 -5.35 10.11 7.73
N GLN A 68 -6.49 10.63 8.22
CA GLN A 68 -7.34 11.53 7.41
C GLN A 68 -6.60 12.78 6.95
N ALA A 69 -5.73 13.36 7.80
CA ALA A 69 -4.94 14.53 7.42
C ALA A 69 -3.95 14.20 6.30
N TYR A 70 -3.31 13.04 6.34
CA TYR A 70 -2.43 12.59 5.25
C TYR A 70 -3.19 12.44 3.94
N VAL A 71 -4.37 11.85 3.96
CA VAL A 71 -5.24 11.72 2.77
C VAL A 71 -5.60 13.09 2.21
N ASN A 72 -6.05 14.01 3.05
CA ASN A 72 -6.45 15.35 2.63
C ASN A 72 -5.28 16.12 2.02
N ASN A 73 -4.12 16.07 2.67
CA ASN A 73 -2.93 16.79 2.23
C ASN A 73 -2.33 16.18 0.94
N LEU A 74 -2.39 14.86 0.78
CA LEU A 74 -1.98 14.19 -0.45
C LEU A 74 -2.86 14.62 -1.62
N ASN A 75 -4.17 14.61 -1.45
CA ASN A 75 -5.11 15.08 -2.47
C ASN A 75 -4.85 16.54 -2.85
N ALA A 76 -4.60 17.40 -1.86
CA ALA A 76 -4.26 18.80 -2.12
C ALA A 76 -2.92 18.95 -2.88
N ALA A 77 -1.91 18.14 -2.54
CA ALA A 77 -0.62 18.17 -3.22
C ALA A 77 -0.70 17.70 -4.69
N LEU A 78 -1.65 16.83 -5.01
CA LEU A 78 -1.84 16.22 -6.33
C LEU A 78 -3.03 16.79 -7.11
N ALA A 79 -3.71 17.84 -6.62
CA ALA A 79 -4.96 18.35 -7.20
C ALA A 79 -4.89 18.58 -8.72
N ASP A 80 -3.79 19.15 -9.20
CA ASP A 80 -3.55 19.44 -10.62
C ASP A 80 -2.58 18.45 -11.30
N SER A 81 -2.27 17.33 -10.62
CA SER A 81 -1.30 16.35 -11.09
C SER A 81 -1.95 15.20 -11.84
N PRO A 82 -1.37 14.72 -12.94
CA PRO A 82 -1.80 13.48 -13.58
C PRO A 82 -1.58 12.25 -12.71
N LEU A 83 -0.91 12.38 -11.56
CA LEU A 83 -0.66 11.30 -10.61
C LEU A 83 -1.78 11.14 -9.57
N LEU A 84 -2.75 12.07 -9.49
CA LEU A 84 -3.91 11.92 -8.61
C LEU A 84 -4.67 10.61 -8.94
N GLY A 85 -4.95 9.79 -7.93
CA GLY A 85 -5.67 8.52 -8.08
C GLY A 85 -4.84 7.37 -8.67
N VAL A 86 -3.53 7.52 -8.84
CA VAL A 86 -2.63 6.38 -9.03
C VAL A 86 -2.67 5.52 -7.76
N PRO A 87 -2.77 4.17 -7.85
CA PRO A 87 -2.73 3.32 -6.65
C PRO A 87 -1.58 3.74 -5.73
N ILE A 88 -1.86 3.88 -4.43
CA ILE A 88 -0.92 4.53 -3.51
C ILE A 88 0.43 3.82 -3.45
N ASP A 89 0.46 2.50 -3.47
CA ASP A 89 1.70 1.72 -3.47
C ASP A 89 2.52 1.97 -4.75
N ASP A 90 1.86 2.08 -5.90
CA ASP A 90 2.50 2.40 -7.18
C ASP A 90 3.05 3.83 -7.18
N LEU A 91 2.31 4.79 -6.62
CA LEU A 91 2.78 6.15 -6.46
C LEU A 91 4.06 6.20 -5.60
N MET A 92 4.08 5.47 -4.50
CA MET A 92 5.26 5.40 -3.62
C MET A 92 6.46 4.76 -4.32
N ARG A 93 6.26 3.69 -5.09
CA ARG A 93 7.34 3.06 -5.89
C ARG A 93 7.90 4.00 -6.96
N ARG A 94 7.06 4.89 -7.46
CA ARG A 94 7.37 5.86 -8.52
C ARG A 94 7.65 7.26 -7.97
N ILE A 95 8.05 7.39 -6.73
CA ILE A 95 8.20 8.69 -6.05
C ILE A 95 9.17 9.63 -6.79
N ASN A 96 10.16 9.10 -7.48
CA ASN A 96 11.11 9.88 -8.26
C ASN A 96 10.51 10.50 -9.54
N GLU A 97 9.35 10.02 -10.00
CA GLU A 97 8.60 10.59 -11.12
C GLU A 97 7.73 11.79 -10.69
N VAL A 98 7.50 11.96 -9.39
CA VAL A 98 6.78 13.11 -8.86
C VAL A 98 7.61 14.38 -9.07
N PRO A 99 7.02 15.48 -9.60
CA PRO A 99 7.73 16.74 -9.78
C PRO A 99 8.43 17.22 -8.50
N ALA A 100 9.63 17.75 -8.64
CA ALA A 100 10.51 18.08 -7.51
C ALA A 100 9.90 19.10 -6.52
N ASP A 101 9.09 20.03 -7.03
CA ASP A 101 8.44 21.10 -6.25
C ASP A 101 7.33 20.59 -5.32
N ILE A 102 6.74 19.43 -5.63
CA ILE A 102 5.69 18.80 -4.79
C ILE A 102 6.15 17.48 -4.16
N ARG A 103 7.31 16.94 -4.58
CA ARG A 103 7.75 15.59 -4.18
C ARG A 103 7.81 15.41 -2.68
N GLN A 104 8.35 16.36 -1.93
CA GLN A 104 8.45 16.22 -0.47
C GLN A 104 7.07 16.14 0.18
N ARG A 105 6.11 16.94 -0.29
CA ARG A 105 4.72 16.86 0.20
C ARG A 105 4.06 15.51 -0.11
N VAL A 106 4.40 14.90 -1.25
CA VAL A 106 3.93 13.56 -1.61
C VAL A 106 4.64 12.49 -0.80
N ILE A 107 5.93 12.62 -0.51
CA ILE A 107 6.65 11.72 0.41
C ILE A 107 5.98 11.74 1.79
N ASP A 108 5.78 12.92 2.37
CA ASP A 108 5.25 13.05 3.72
C ASP A 108 3.79 12.56 3.82
N ASN A 109 2.94 12.94 2.88
CA ASN A 109 1.51 12.67 2.97
C ASN A 109 1.10 11.40 2.22
N GLY A 110 1.72 11.10 1.09
CA GLY A 110 1.53 9.84 0.38
C GLY A 110 2.12 8.65 1.15
N GLY A 111 3.33 8.83 1.68
CA GLY A 111 3.92 7.86 2.60
C GLY A 111 3.07 7.68 3.85
N GLY A 112 2.58 8.79 4.44
CA GLY A 112 1.65 8.74 5.57
C GLY A 112 0.40 7.93 5.25
N HIS A 113 -0.23 8.17 4.11
CA HIS A 113 -1.41 7.39 3.69
C HIS A 113 -1.06 5.91 3.45
N ALA A 114 -0.02 5.61 2.68
CA ALA A 114 0.39 4.24 2.39
C ALA A 114 0.74 3.44 3.66
N ASN A 115 1.57 4.04 4.53
CA ASN A 115 2.04 3.39 5.75
C ASN A 115 0.89 3.08 6.72
N HIS A 116 -0.06 4.00 6.89
CA HIS A 116 -1.20 3.80 7.80
C HIS A 116 -2.22 2.82 7.22
N ALA A 117 -2.55 2.89 5.91
CA ALA A 117 -3.41 1.91 5.28
C ALA A 117 -2.83 0.49 5.41
N PHE A 118 -1.53 0.35 5.24
CA PHE A 118 -0.82 -0.89 5.50
C PHE A 118 -0.91 -1.32 6.97
N PHE A 119 -0.63 -0.40 7.90
CA PHE A 119 -0.59 -0.68 9.34
C PHE A 119 -1.91 -1.25 9.85
N TRP A 120 -3.04 -0.65 9.46
CA TRP A 120 -4.36 -1.14 9.87
C TRP A 120 -4.62 -2.57 9.39
N SER A 121 -4.13 -2.92 8.22
CA SER A 121 -4.38 -4.22 7.59
C SER A 121 -3.60 -5.39 8.20
N ILE A 122 -2.52 -5.11 8.93
CA ILE A 122 -1.66 -6.13 9.54
C ILE A 122 -1.93 -6.32 11.04
N LEU A 123 -2.97 -5.68 11.56
CA LEU A 123 -3.35 -5.76 12.96
C LEU A 123 -4.69 -6.47 13.11
N HIS A 124 -4.86 -7.21 14.18
CA HIS A 124 -6.11 -7.85 14.53
C HIS A 124 -6.34 -7.88 16.05
N LYS A 125 -7.58 -8.19 16.44
CA LYS A 125 -7.96 -8.40 17.83
C LYS A 125 -7.01 -9.42 18.49
N PRO A 126 -6.47 -9.12 19.70
CA PRO A 126 -5.60 -10.05 20.41
C PRO A 126 -6.29 -11.39 20.69
N GLY A 127 -5.52 -12.46 20.53
CA GLY A 127 -5.92 -13.84 20.79
C GLY A 127 -5.08 -14.48 21.90
N PRO A 128 -5.44 -15.68 22.38
CA PRO A 128 -4.70 -16.38 23.42
C PRO A 128 -3.29 -16.82 22.98
N TRP A 129 -3.10 -17.00 21.67
CA TRP A 129 -1.83 -17.37 21.05
C TRP A 129 -1.61 -16.48 19.83
N ASN A 130 -0.59 -15.66 19.86
CA ASN A 130 -0.27 -14.79 18.75
C ASN A 130 1.20 -14.97 18.34
N GLU A 131 1.44 -16.01 17.55
CA GLU A 131 2.75 -16.37 17.01
C GLU A 131 2.67 -16.50 15.49
N PRO A 132 3.80 -16.37 14.77
CA PRO A 132 3.84 -16.58 13.34
C PRO A 132 3.29 -17.95 12.95
N VAL A 133 2.33 -17.95 12.02
CA VAL A 133 1.71 -19.19 11.53
C VAL A 133 2.72 -20.06 10.79
N GLN A 134 2.61 -21.37 10.94
CA GLN A 134 3.43 -22.32 10.19
C GLN A 134 3.12 -22.18 8.69
N GLY A 135 4.13 -21.80 7.89
CA GLY A 135 3.93 -21.52 6.47
C GLY A 135 5.21 -21.05 5.79
N ALA A 136 5.04 -20.44 4.61
CA ALA A 136 6.16 -19.96 3.81
C ALA A 136 6.94 -18.84 4.52
N PHE A 137 6.22 -17.90 5.14
CA PHE A 137 6.84 -16.85 5.93
C PHE A 137 7.64 -17.40 7.12
N TYR A 138 7.06 -18.34 7.88
CA TYR A 138 7.74 -18.93 9.03
C TYR A 138 9.03 -19.62 8.64
N SER A 139 9.03 -20.38 7.53
CA SER A 139 10.22 -21.02 7.00
C SER A 139 11.30 -20.00 6.60
N ALA A 140 10.91 -18.92 5.95
CA ALA A 140 11.81 -17.84 5.58
C ALA A 140 12.35 -17.08 6.80
N LEU A 141 11.51 -16.87 7.82
CA LEU A 141 11.90 -16.27 9.09
C LEU A 141 12.98 -17.10 9.78
N LEU A 142 12.78 -18.42 9.89
CA LEU A 142 13.78 -19.31 10.46
C LEU A 142 15.09 -19.31 9.65
N GLY A 143 14.99 -19.33 8.33
CA GLY A 143 16.16 -19.27 7.43
C GLY A 143 16.97 -17.97 7.59
N ARG A 144 16.29 -16.86 7.86
CA ARG A 144 16.93 -15.54 7.97
C ARG A 144 17.38 -15.18 9.39
N PHE A 145 16.55 -15.49 10.40
CA PHE A 145 16.75 -15.05 11.78
C PHE A 145 17.03 -16.20 12.77
N GLN A 146 17.00 -17.45 12.31
CA GLN A 146 17.25 -18.67 13.06
C GLN A 146 16.14 -19.05 14.04
N SER A 147 15.45 -18.09 14.63
CA SER A 147 14.32 -18.32 15.53
C SER A 147 13.37 -17.12 15.56
N PRO A 148 12.10 -17.31 15.95
CA PRO A 148 11.20 -16.20 16.21
C PRO A 148 11.73 -15.25 17.28
N VAL A 149 12.33 -15.77 18.34
CA VAL A 149 12.91 -14.94 19.43
C VAL A 149 13.98 -14.00 18.89
N SER A 150 14.93 -14.53 18.10
CA SER A 150 15.97 -13.70 17.48
C SER A 150 15.39 -12.64 16.53
N PHE A 151 14.32 -12.98 15.81
CA PHE A 151 13.61 -12.02 14.97
C PHE A 151 12.98 -10.90 15.81
N TYR A 152 12.23 -11.24 16.87
CA TYR A 152 11.64 -10.24 17.77
C TYR A 152 12.69 -9.30 18.37
N GLU A 153 13.79 -9.86 18.89
CA GLU A 153 14.87 -9.05 19.48
C GLU A 153 15.49 -8.08 18.47
N GLN A 154 15.70 -8.52 17.23
CA GLN A 154 16.26 -7.66 16.18
C GLN A 154 15.26 -6.58 15.74
N PHE A 155 13.98 -6.92 15.62
CA PHE A 155 12.93 -5.97 15.26
C PHE A 155 12.70 -4.92 16.37
N ASP A 156 12.62 -5.36 17.63
CA ASP A 156 12.48 -4.49 18.80
C ASP A 156 13.65 -3.52 18.91
N LYS A 157 14.87 -4.00 18.69
CA LYS A 157 16.07 -3.17 18.64
C LYS A 157 15.98 -2.12 17.53
N ALA A 158 15.51 -2.50 16.36
CA ALA A 158 15.30 -1.55 15.25
C ALA A 158 14.25 -0.49 15.60
N ALA A 159 13.08 -0.89 16.14
CA ALA A 159 12.03 0.01 16.55
C ALA A 159 12.50 1.00 17.64
N MET A 160 13.29 0.53 18.59
CA MET A 160 13.87 1.36 19.65
C MET A 160 14.98 2.28 19.16
N SER A 161 15.67 1.94 18.07
CA SER A 161 16.76 2.75 17.51
C SER A 161 16.29 3.98 16.74
N VAL A 162 15.01 4.05 16.37
CA VAL A 162 14.47 5.21 15.65
C VAL A 162 14.50 6.43 16.58
N PHE A 163 15.35 7.40 16.24
CA PHE A 163 15.39 8.66 16.94
C PHE A 163 14.27 9.57 16.41
N GLY A 164 13.34 9.94 17.31
CA GLY A 164 12.17 10.74 16.94
C GLY A 164 11.08 9.92 16.26
N SER A 165 10.52 10.48 15.19
CA SER A 165 9.39 9.92 14.45
C SER A 165 9.85 9.03 13.31
N GLY A 166 9.21 7.90 13.15
CA GLY A 166 9.51 6.96 12.06
C GLY A 166 8.83 5.61 12.25
N TRP A 167 9.35 4.63 11.53
CA TRP A 167 8.78 3.29 11.44
C TRP A 167 9.87 2.23 11.49
N ALA A 168 9.54 1.07 12.05
CA ALA A 168 10.31 -0.17 11.89
C ALA A 168 9.57 -1.13 10.97
N TRP A 169 10.29 -1.83 10.10
CA TRP A 169 9.72 -2.67 9.05
C TRP A 169 10.41 -4.02 8.95
N LEU A 170 9.63 -5.04 8.63
CA LEU A 170 10.11 -6.26 7.98
C LEU A 170 9.72 -6.19 6.52
N VAL A 171 10.70 -6.30 5.64
CA VAL A 171 10.52 -6.15 4.18
C VAL A 171 11.08 -7.32 3.41
N VAL A 172 10.58 -7.49 2.19
CA VAL A 172 11.12 -8.39 1.17
C VAL A 172 11.79 -7.53 0.11
N ASP A 173 13.04 -7.81 -0.22
CA ASP A 173 13.79 -7.13 -1.26
C ASP A 173 13.57 -7.74 -2.66
N ALA A 174 14.21 -7.17 -3.67
CA ALA A 174 14.13 -7.64 -5.05
C ALA A 174 14.67 -9.07 -5.25
N ASP A 175 15.57 -9.51 -4.37
CA ASP A 175 16.11 -10.88 -4.38
C ASP A 175 15.27 -11.85 -3.53
N LYS A 176 14.06 -11.43 -3.14
CA LYS A 176 13.10 -12.19 -2.32
C LYS A 176 13.60 -12.53 -0.92
N ARG A 177 14.53 -11.72 -0.37
CA ARG A 177 15.09 -11.90 0.96
C ARG A 177 14.42 -11.03 1.99
N LEU A 178 14.24 -11.57 3.20
CA LEU A 178 13.75 -10.84 4.36
C LEU A 178 14.83 -9.95 4.96
N SER A 179 14.48 -8.70 5.30
CA SER A 179 15.35 -7.81 6.08
C SER A 179 14.53 -6.87 6.96
N ILE A 180 15.13 -6.50 8.10
CA ILE A 180 14.58 -5.46 8.98
C ILE A 180 15.20 -4.14 8.58
N MET A 181 14.38 -3.09 8.52
CA MET A 181 14.84 -1.72 8.25
C MET A 181 14.01 -0.71 9.03
N THR A 182 14.49 0.51 9.11
CA THR A 182 13.75 1.65 9.64
C THR A 182 13.64 2.75 8.59
N THR A 183 12.59 3.56 8.69
CA THR A 183 12.43 4.76 7.88
C THR A 183 12.11 5.96 8.78
N PRO A 184 12.63 7.15 8.48
CA PRO A 184 12.28 8.36 9.22
C PRO A 184 10.92 8.89 8.77
N ASN A 185 10.25 9.60 9.62
CA ASN A 185 9.00 10.30 9.35
C ASN A 185 7.97 9.39 8.67
N GLN A 186 7.49 9.75 7.47
CA GLN A 186 6.55 8.95 6.69
C GLN A 186 7.16 8.35 5.41
N GLU A 187 8.48 8.28 5.33
CA GLU A 187 9.10 7.52 4.25
C GLU A 187 8.65 6.05 4.31
N SER A 188 8.37 5.49 3.13
CA SER A 188 7.92 4.11 2.99
C SER A 188 9.00 3.24 2.34
N PRO A 189 9.14 1.96 2.75
CA PRO A 189 10.02 1.00 2.06
C PRO A 189 9.76 0.89 0.56
N LEU A 190 8.52 1.13 0.12
CA LEU A 190 8.12 1.14 -1.29
C LEU A 190 8.95 2.12 -2.11
N MET A 191 9.33 3.27 -1.54
CA MET A 191 10.14 4.30 -2.19
C MET A 191 11.56 3.83 -2.53
N SER A 192 12.04 2.80 -1.84
CA SER A 192 13.33 2.14 -2.09
C SER A 192 13.21 0.78 -2.77
N GLY A 193 12.04 0.49 -3.38
CA GLY A 193 11.80 -0.74 -4.11
C GLY A 193 11.63 -2.00 -3.25
N LYS A 194 11.44 -1.84 -1.94
CA LYS A 194 11.22 -2.94 -1.00
C LYS A 194 9.73 -3.09 -0.69
N THR A 195 9.30 -4.31 -0.44
CA THR A 195 7.89 -4.62 -0.14
C THR A 195 7.72 -4.87 1.36
N PRO A 196 7.00 -4.00 2.09
CA PRO A 196 6.73 -4.23 3.51
C PRO A 196 5.74 -5.38 3.70
N ILE A 197 6.02 -6.25 4.66
CA ILE A 197 5.13 -7.32 5.10
C ILE A 197 4.73 -7.20 6.57
N LEU A 198 5.53 -6.49 7.37
CA LEU A 198 5.24 -6.09 8.74
C LEU A 198 5.77 -4.68 8.96
N GLY A 199 5.07 -3.87 9.73
CA GLY A 199 5.48 -2.50 10.04
C GLY A 199 4.94 -2.04 11.38
N LEU A 200 5.72 -1.23 12.09
CA LEU A 200 5.36 -0.65 13.37
C LEU A 200 5.59 0.86 13.32
N ASP A 201 4.51 1.60 13.53
CA ASP A 201 4.56 3.04 13.73
C ASP A 201 5.17 3.37 15.10
N VAL A 202 6.31 4.04 15.12
CA VAL A 202 6.96 4.48 16.37
C VAL A 202 6.94 6.00 16.55
N TRP A 203 6.09 6.70 15.79
CA TRP A 203 5.69 8.06 16.12
C TRP A 203 5.02 8.09 17.48
N GLU A 204 5.24 9.13 18.27
CA GLU A 204 4.64 9.23 19.62
C GLU A 204 3.11 9.24 19.59
N HIS A 205 2.48 9.75 18.53
CA HIS A 205 1.03 9.73 18.39
C HIS A 205 0.43 8.30 18.37
N ALA A 206 1.23 7.30 18.03
CA ALA A 206 0.79 5.90 18.00
C ALA A 206 0.67 5.26 19.37
N TYR A 207 1.32 5.83 20.41
CA TYR A 207 1.39 5.17 21.72
C TYR A 207 1.34 6.09 22.93
N TYR A 208 1.44 7.41 22.79
CA TYR A 208 1.67 8.31 23.91
C TYR A 208 0.52 8.34 24.91
N LEU A 209 -0.74 8.28 24.46
CA LEU A 209 -1.88 8.32 25.38
C LEU A 209 -1.88 7.16 26.39
N LYS A 210 -1.47 5.97 25.96
CA LYS A 210 -1.43 4.77 26.80
C LYS A 210 -0.07 4.54 27.46
N HIS A 211 1.00 4.70 26.70
CA HIS A 211 2.34 4.30 27.13
C HIS A 211 3.25 5.48 27.50
N GLN A 212 2.84 6.73 27.22
CA GLN A 212 3.63 7.95 27.38
C GLN A 212 5.01 7.78 26.73
N ASN A 213 6.09 8.04 27.45
CA ASN A 213 7.46 7.91 26.96
C ASN A 213 7.98 6.46 26.88
N ARG A 214 7.18 5.48 27.30
CA ARG A 214 7.62 4.07 27.38
C ARG A 214 7.43 3.35 26.03
N ARG A 215 8.17 3.76 25.00
CA ARG A 215 8.12 3.12 23.69
C ARG A 215 8.34 1.61 23.77
N ALA A 216 9.24 1.13 24.64
CA ALA A 216 9.51 -0.29 24.81
C ALA A 216 8.27 -1.10 25.23
N ASP A 217 7.37 -0.53 26.05
CA ASP A 217 6.12 -1.18 26.44
C ASP A 217 5.15 -1.29 25.25
N TYR A 218 5.09 -0.24 24.45
CA TYR A 218 4.31 -0.25 23.20
C TYR A 218 4.83 -1.29 22.20
N VAL A 219 6.14 -1.34 21.97
CA VAL A 219 6.76 -2.33 21.07
C VAL A 219 6.44 -3.76 21.52
N ARG A 220 6.52 -4.04 22.83
CA ARG A 220 6.11 -5.36 23.37
C ARG A 220 4.63 -5.65 23.15
N SER A 221 3.77 -4.65 23.34
CA SER A 221 2.31 -4.79 23.15
C SER A 221 1.93 -5.10 21.70
N PHE A 222 2.70 -4.61 20.74
CA PHE A 222 2.48 -4.81 19.32
C PHE A 222 2.41 -6.28 18.93
N TRP A 223 3.28 -7.12 19.47
CA TRP A 223 3.33 -8.55 19.13
C TRP A 223 2.04 -9.30 19.43
N SER A 224 1.24 -8.81 20.38
CA SER A 224 -0.06 -9.41 20.72
C SER A 224 -1.18 -9.14 19.70
N ILE A 225 -0.98 -8.20 18.80
CA ILE A 225 -2.01 -7.72 17.87
C ILE A 225 -1.62 -7.85 16.40
N VAL A 226 -0.47 -8.44 16.08
CA VAL A 226 -0.06 -8.71 14.69
C VAL A 226 -0.95 -9.78 14.09
N ASP A 227 -1.47 -9.53 12.89
CA ASP A 227 -2.14 -10.53 12.06
C ASP A 227 -1.10 -11.36 11.29
N TRP A 228 -0.66 -12.46 11.88
CA TRP A 228 0.36 -13.31 11.29
C TRP A 228 -0.11 -14.06 10.03
N GLU A 229 -1.41 -14.29 9.86
CA GLU A 229 -1.96 -14.86 8.63
C GLU A 229 -1.84 -13.85 7.48
N GLU A 230 -2.12 -12.59 7.74
CA GLU A 230 -1.93 -11.53 6.76
C GLU A 230 -0.45 -11.31 6.44
N VAL A 231 0.45 -11.38 7.42
CA VAL A 231 1.91 -11.30 7.19
C VAL A 231 2.37 -12.44 6.28
N ASP A 232 1.94 -13.69 6.53
CA ASP A 232 2.27 -14.84 5.66
C ASP A 232 1.70 -14.66 4.25
N ARG A 233 0.45 -14.18 4.14
CA ARG A 233 -0.16 -13.89 2.83
C ARG A 233 0.64 -12.87 2.04
N ARG A 234 1.04 -11.75 2.67
CA ARG A 234 1.86 -10.70 2.05
C ARG A 234 3.23 -11.22 1.65
N TYR A 235 3.85 -12.02 2.49
CA TYR A 235 5.11 -12.66 2.16
C TYR A 235 4.98 -13.51 0.89
N ARG A 236 4.00 -14.41 0.83
CA ARG A 236 3.77 -15.27 -0.34
C ARG A 236 3.57 -14.48 -1.63
N LEU A 237 2.81 -13.37 -1.57
CA LEU A 237 2.61 -12.49 -2.73
C LEU A 237 3.89 -11.76 -3.14
N SER A 238 4.76 -11.42 -2.20
CA SER A 238 6.00 -10.70 -2.50
C SER A 238 7.11 -11.58 -3.09
N VAL A 239 6.99 -12.92 -2.96
CA VAL A 239 7.97 -13.87 -3.48
C VAL A 239 7.46 -14.72 -4.66
N SER A 240 6.19 -14.53 -5.05
CA SER A 240 5.57 -15.19 -6.21
C SER A 240 6.16 -14.74 -7.54
#